data_c5efe14c9c3a75610ddd1359da84df33
#
_entry.id   c5efe14c9c3a75610ddd1359da84df33
#
_cell.length_a   1.000
_cell.length_b   1.000
_cell.length_c   1.000
_cell.angle_alpha   90.00
_cell.angle_beta   90.00
_cell.angle_gamma   90.00
#
_symmetry.space_group_name_H-M   'P 1'
#
loop_
_entity.id
_entity.type
_entity.pdbx_description
1 polymer ?
#
loop_
_entity_poly.entity_id
_entity_poly.type
_entity_poly.pdbx_seq_one_letter_code
_entity_poly.pdbx_strand_id
1 'polypeptide(L)'
;IMVKPSSFLHEAKNAAIVMPDANLEVAVNECVTGSLSYNGQRCTALKILFIHENIVGSFLEQFNAKVDEIRFGMPWDKDVQITPLPESNKTTYLKDLIDDATSKGAKIVNKDGGTIKNTFMFPAVLYPVNKDMKIYHEEQFGPIVPILTYKDIREPMQYLMESNYGQQVSIFGNNSDEIAKMIDSLVNLVSRVNINAQCQRGPDIFPFTGRKDSAQSTLSVGDALRAFSIRSMVAIKDNSENKEIITSILRDHKSNFLSTDFIL
;
A
#
# COMPACT_ATOMS: atom_id res chain seq x y z
N ILE A 1 9.61 17.01 -25.65
CA ILE A 1 9.17 16.19 -24.51
C ILE A 1 9.46 17.03 -23.28
N MET A 2 8.44 17.72 -22.76
CA MET A 2 8.57 18.38 -21.45
C MET A 2 8.54 17.27 -20.40
N VAL A 3 9.71 16.95 -19.83
CA VAL A 3 9.80 16.18 -18.60
C VAL A 3 9.20 17.09 -17.52
N LYS A 4 7.99 16.81 -17.03
CA LYS A 4 7.53 17.39 -15.78
C LYS A 4 8.61 17.10 -14.74
N PRO A 5 9.02 18.06 -13.91
CA PRO A 5 9.85 17.73 -12.77
C PRO A 5 9.05 16.70 -11.96
N SER A 6 9.51 15.48 -11.99
CA SER A 6 8.91 14.40 -11.19
C SER A 6 9.14 14.79 -9.74
N SER A 7 8.13 15.38 -9.13
CA SER A 7 8.01 15.30 -7.70
C SER A 7 8.11 13.81 -7.37
N PHE A 8 8.98 13.45 -6.45
CA PHE A 8 9.16 12.09 -5.91
C PHE A 8 7.94 11.67 -5.08
N LEU A 9 6.75 12.01 -5.53
CA LEU A 9 5.49 11.68 -4.88
C LEU A 9 5.12 10.25 -5.30
N HIS A 10 5.36 9.34 -4.39
CA HIS A 10 4.93 7.96 -4.50
C HIS A 10 3.43 7.89 -4.15
N GLU A 11 2.59 8.16 -5.12
CA GLU A 11 1.16 7.93 -4.98
C GLU A 11 0.87 6.43 -5.10
N ALA A 12 -0.14 5.95 -4.39
CA ALA A 12 -0.56 4.57 -4.42
C ALA A 12 -2.08 4.44 -4.27
N LYS A 13 -2.66 3.49 -4.98
CA LYS A 13 -4.06 3.11 -4.84
C LYS A 13 -4.14 1.62 -4.55
N ASN A 14 -3.57 1.21 -3.41
CA ASN A 14 -3.50 -0.20 -3.03
C ASN A 14 -4.89 -0.78 -2.85
N ALA A 15 -5.13 -1.91 -3.50
CA ALA A 15 -6.40 -2.62 -3.44
C ALA A 15 -6.36 -3.78 -2.43
N ALA A 16 -7.51 -4.06 -1.81
CA ALA A 16 -7.77 -5.34 -1.19
C ALA A 16 -8.79 -6.10 -2.04
N ILE A 17 -8.57 -7.40 -2.22
CA ILE A 17 -9.48 -8.33 -2.89
C ILE A 17 -9.91 -9.36 -1.86
N VAL A 18 -11.20 -9.34 -1.48
CA VAL A 18 -11.75 -10.28 -0.49
C VAL A 18 -12.58 -11.33 -1.21
N MET A 19 -12.05 -12.56 -1.25
CA MET A 19 -12.64 -13.71 -1.93
C MET A 19 -13.79 -14.31 -1.13
N PRO A 20 -14.71 -15.07 -1.75
CA PRO A 20 -15.89 -15.62 -1.08
C PRO A 20 -15.56 -16.62 0.04
N ASP A 21 -14.38 -17.22 0.03
CA ASP A 21 -13.89 -18.19 1.00
C ASP A 21 -12.95 -17.58 2.07
N ALA A 22 -12.83 -16.24 2.08
CA ALA A 22 -11.99 -15.54 3.05
C ALA A 22 -12.47 -15.77 4.49
N ASN A 23 -11.52 -15.84 5.42
CA ASN A 23 -11.85 -15.67 6.83
C ASN A 23 -12.28 -14.22 7.06
N LEU A 24 -13.58 -14.02 7.29
CA LEU A 24 -14.18 -12.69 7.31
C LEU A 24 -13.67 -11.85 8.46
N GLU A 25 -13.44 -12.43 9.64
CA GLU A 25 -12.89 -11.73 10.79
C GLU A 25 -11.49 -11.20 10.51
N VAL A 26 -10.61 -12.03 9.95
CA VAL A 26 -9.25 -11.64 9.54
C VAL A 26 -9.32 -10.55 8.48
N ALA A 27 -10.13 -10.74 7.42
CA ALA A 27 -10.25 -9.78 6.33
C ALA A 27 -10.73 -8.41 6.81
N VAL A 28 -11.75 -8.38 7.68
CA VAL A 28 -12.29 -7.13 8.26
C VAL A 28 -11.25 -6.43 9.12
N ASN A 29 -10.60 -7.14 10.07
CA ASN A 29 -9.60 -6.53 10.95
C ASN A 29 -8.41 -5.95 10.17
N GLU A 30 -7.89 -6.70 9.20
CA GLU A 30 -6.78 -6.26 8.35
C GLU A 30 -7.19 -5.12 7.40
N CYS A 31 -8.41 -5.13 6.86
CA CYS A 31 -8.90 -4.06 6.01
C CYS A 31 -9.16 -2.76 6.80
N VAL A 32 -9.72 -2.82 8.02
CA VAL A 32 -9.91 -1.65 8.88
C VAL A 32 -8.56 -1.04 9.25
N THR A 33 -7.64 -1.85 9.78
CA THR A 33 -6.29 -1.39 10.15
C THR A 33 -5.54 -0.88 8.93
N GLY A 34 -5.58 -1.61 7.83
CA GLY A 34 -4.92 -1.26 6.58
C GLY A 34 -5.42 0.03 5.95
N SER A 35 -6.72 0.31 6.05
CA SER A 35 -7.31 1.52 5.46
C SER A 35 -7.19 2.75 6.37
N LEU A 36 -7.30 2.59 7.69
CA LEU A 36 -7.54 3.71 8.61
C LEU A 36 -6.39 4.02 9.56
N SER A 37 -5.42 3.12 9.76
CA SER A 37 -4.26 3.47 10.58
C SER A 37 -3.54 4.70 10.01
N TYR A 38 -3.07 5.57 10.91
CA TYR A 38 -2.52 6.89 10.56
C TYR A 38 -3.49 7.75 9.72
N ASN A 39 -4.77 7.73 10.04
CA ASN A 39 -5.82 8.44 9.28
C ASN A 39 -5.93 8.00 7.80
N GLY A 40 -5.46 6.82 7.42
CA GLY A 40 -5.32 6.42 6.01
C GLY A 40 -4.24 7.19 5.24
N GLN A 41 -3.43 7.99 5.92
CA GLN A 41 -2.36 8.82 5.33
C GLN A 41 -1.03 8.05 5.26
N ARG A 42 -1.07 6.86 4.68
CA ARG A 42 0.12 6.05 4.38
C ARG A 42 0.14 5.70 2.89
N CYS A 43 1.33 5.69 2.29
CA CYS A 43 1.50 5.15 0.93
C CYS A 43 1.04 3.67 0.86
N THR A 44 1.22 2.90 1.94
CA THR A 44 0.79 1.50 2.04
C THR A 44 -0.66 1.32 2.53
N ALA A 45 -1.45 2.38 2.76
CA ALA A 45 -2.85 2.20 3.15
C ALA A 45 -3.63 1.45 2.06
N LEU A 46 -4.60 0.63 2.47
CA LEU A 46 -5.61 0.09 1.57
C LEU A 46 -6.58 1.21 1.19
N LYS A 47 -6.69 1.51 -0.09
CA LYS A 47 -7.40 2.69 -0.59
C LYS A 47 -8.62 2.37 -1.46
N ILE A 48 -8.84 1.07 -1.73
CA ILE A 48 -10.02 0.56 -2.42
C ILE A 48 -10.20 -0.92 -2.07
N LEU A 49 -11.42 -1.33 -1.72
CA LEU A 49 -11.72 -2.69 -1.30
C LEU A 49 -12.70 -3.35 -2.29
N PHE A 50 -12.29 -4.43 -2.90
CA PHE A 50 -13.12 -5.28 -3.75
C PHE A 50 -13.63 -6.47 -2.93
N ILE A 51 -14.94 -6.54 -2.71
CA ILE A 51 -15.57 -7.58 -1.89
C ILE A 51 -16.44 -8.44 -2.79
N HIS A 52 -16.28 -9.76 -2.70
CA HIS A 52 -17.11 -10.68 -3.49
C HIS A 52 -18.60 -10.54 -3.11
N GLU A 53 -19.50 -10.58 -4.11
CA GLU A 53 -20.94 -10.31 -3.92
C GLU A 53 -21.59 -11.23 -2.86
N ASN A 54 -21.14 -12.48 -2.73
CA ASN A 54 -21.71 -13.44 -1.78
C ASN A 54 -21.46 -13.07 -0.31
N ILE A 55 -20.47 -12.24 -0.01
CA ILE A 55 -20.08 -11.90 1.37
C ILE A 55 -20.14 -10.42 1.67
N VAL A 56 -20.46 -9.56 0.70
CA VAL A 56 -20.42 -8.10 0.89
C VAL A 56 -21.34 -7.62 2.01
N GLY A 57 -22.51 -8.21 2.17
CA GLY A 57 -23.44 -7.84 3.26
C GLY A 57 -22.81 -8.07 4.63
N SER A 58 -22.34 -9.28 4.91
CA SER A 58 -21.69 -9.64 6.17
C SER A 58 -20.37 -8.90 6.39
N PHE A 59 -19.63 -8.63 5.30
CA PHE A 59 -18.40 -7.81 5.37
C PHE A 59 -18.71 -6.39 5.82
N LEU A 60 -19.68 -5.71 5.19
CA LEU A 60 -20.05 -4.33 5.51
C LEU A 60 -20.57 -4.21 6.95
N GLU A 61 -21.37 -5.16 7.41
CA GLU A 61 -21.87 -5.18 8.79
C GLU A 61 -20.72 -5.21 9.79
N GLN A 62 -19.79 -6.16 9.65
CA GLN A 62 -18.65 -6.31 10.56
C GLN A 62 -17.65 -5.16 10.40
N PHE A 63 -17.40 -4.71 9.17
CA PHE A 63 -16.49 -3.60 8.90
C PHE A 63 -16.98 -2.30 9.54
N ASN A 64 -18.26 -1.95 9.37
CA ASN A 64 -18.84 -0.76 9.97
C ASN A 64 -18.85 -0.84 11.50
N ALA A 65 -19.17 -2.00 12.08
CA ALA A 65 -19.08 -2.20 13.53
C ALA A 65 -17.68 -1.91 14.06
N LYS A 66 -16.63 -2.37 13.36
CA LYS A 66 -15.24 -2.08 13.73
C LYS A 66 -14.85 -0.62 13.52
N VAL A 67 -15.36 0.03 12.49
CA VAL A 67 -15.13 1.47 12.25
C VAL A 67 -15.80 2.29 13.34
N ASP A 68 -16.98 1.89 13.82
CA ASP A 68 -17.71 2.57 14.88
C ASP A 68 -17.04 2.42 16.27
N GLU A 69 -16.17 1.42 16.47
CA GLU A 69 -15.34 1.25 17.68
C GLU A 69 -14.09 2.15 17.70
N ILE A 70 -13.71 2.79 16.57
CA ILE A 70 -12.50 3.60 16.46
C ILE A 70 -12.57 4.81 17.39
N ARG A 71 -11.50 5.03 18.13
CA ARG A 71 -11.38 6.19 19.04
C ARG A 71 -10.75 7.38 18.35
N PHE A 72 -11.33 8.53 18.64
CA PHE A 72 -10.95 9.82 18.08
C PHE A 72 -10.40 10.73 19.17
N GLY A 73 -9.39 11.50 18.85
CA GLY A 73 -8.83 12.46 19.80
C GLY A 73 -7.52 13.07 19.31
N MET A 74 -6.81 13.68 20.23
CA MET A 74 -5.50 14.26 19.93
C MET A 74 -4.41 13.17 19.95
N PRO A 75 -3.28 13.36 19.24
CA PRO A 75 -2.24 12.32 19.13
C PRO A 75 -1.62 11.87 20.47
N TRP A 76 -1.76 12.66 21.52
CA TRP A 76 -1.28 12.36 22.88
C TRP A 76 -2.32 11.72 23.77
N ASP A 77 -3.56 11.61 23.32
CA ASP A 77 -4.62 10.93 24.07
C ASP A 77 -4.46 9.42 23.99
N LYS A 78 -4.83 8.73 25.06
CA LYS A 78 -4.67 7.28 25.14
C LYS A 78 -5.63 6.54 24.20
N ASP A 79 -5.13 5.54 23.51
CA ASP A 79 -5.87 4.61 22.64
C ASP A 79 -6.59 5.31 21.45
N VAL A 80 -6.12 6.48 21.04
CA VAL A 80 -6.63 7.20 19.88
C VAL A 80 -6.07 6.60 18.59
N GLN A 81 -6.91 6.42 17.60
CA GLN A 81 -6.59 5.83 16.30
C GLN A 81 -6.74 6.82 15.16
N ILE A 82 -7.67 7.77 15.27
CA ILE A 82 -7.89 8.85 14.31
C ILE A 82 -7.66 10.20 14.98
N THR A 83 -6.89 11.04 14.33
CA THR A 83 -6.43 12.35 14.81
C THR A 83 -6.75 13.44 13.79
N PRO A 84 -6.65 14.74 14.15
CA PRO A 84 -6.76 15.81 13.18
C PRO A 84 -5.76 15.63 12.02
N LEU A 85 -6.21 15.92 10.81
CA LEU A 85 -5.34 15.87 9.62
C LEU A 85 -4.38 17.08 9.65
N PRO A 86 -3.10 16.89 9.24
CA PRO A 86 -2.10 17.94 9.36
C PRO A 86 -2.31 19.10 8.37
N GLU A 87 -2.90 18.82 7.19
CA GLU A 87 -3.12 19.85 6.17
C GLU A 87 -4.47 20.53 6.37
N SER A 88 -4.49 21.85 6.40
CA SER A 88 -5.70 22.66 6.65
C SER A 88 -6.79 22.52 5.59
N ASN A 89 -6.42 22.21 4.33
CA ASN A 89 -7.33 22.04 3.20
C ASN A 89 -7.67 20.58 2.89
N LYS A 90 -7.11 19.63 3.63
CA LYS A 90 -7.29 18.20 3.34
C LYS A 90 -8.73 17.74 3.48
N THR A 91 -9.41 18.22 4.51
CA THR A 91 -10.83 17.88 4.74
C THR A 91 -11.74 18.38 3.61
N THR A 92 -11.44 19.52 3.00
CA THR A 92 -12.16 20.03 1.83
C THR A 92 -11.99 19.10 0.63
N TYR A 93 -10.74 18.74 0.30
CA TYR A 93 -10.45 17.80 -0.77
C TYR A 93 -11.13 16.43 -0.57
N LEU A 94 -11.06 15.90 0.64
CA LEU A 94 -11.72 14.63 0.96
C LEU A 94 -13.24 14.72 0.86
N LYS A 95 -13.82 15.85 1.28
CA LYS A 95 -15.25 16.10 1.12
C LYS A 95 -15.66 16.15 -0.35
N ASP A 96 -14.88 16.81 -1.21
CA ASP A 96 -15.16 16.87 -2.65
C ASP A 96 -15.18 15.45 -3.29
N LEU A 97 -14.30 14.53 -2.84
CA LEU A 97 -14.33 13.13 -3.26
C LEU A 97 -15.58 12.39 -2.79
N ILE A 98 -16.04 12.65 -1.56
CA ILE A 98 -17.28 12.08 -1.04
C ILE A 98 -18.49 12.63 -1.80
N ASP A 99 -18.55 13.93 -2.02
CA ASP A 99 -19.65 14.60 -2.72
C ASP A 99 -19.73 14.12 -4.20
N ASP A 100 -18.59 13.96 -4.88
CA ASP A 100 -18.56 13.35 -6.22
C ASP A 100 -19.12 11.91 -6.18
N ALA A 101 -18.65 11.08 -5.26
CA ALA A 101 -19.09 9.70 -5.16
C ALA A 101 -20.58 9.59 -4.83
N THR A 102 -21.08 10.38 -3.88
CA THR A 102 -22.49 10.36 -3.48
C THR A 102 -23.42 10.89 -4.57
N SER A 103 -23.00 11.91 -5.31
CA SER A 103 -23.74 12.41 -6.48
C SER A 103 -23.89 11.36 -7.61
N LYS A 104 -23.00 10.36 -7.64
CA LYS A 104 -22.96 9.27 -8.61
C LYS A 104 -23.51 7.95 -8.06
N GLY A 105 -24.15 7.97 -6.91
CA GLY A 105 -24.90 6.84 -6.36
C GLY A 105 -24.25 6.08 -5.19
N ALA A 106 -23.04 6.42 -4.78
CA ALA A 106 -22.47 5.87 -3.54
C ALA A 106 -23.22 6.43 -2.31
N LYS A 107 -23.18 5.67 -1.23
CA LYS A 107 -23.71 6.10 0.08
C LYS A 107 -22.61 5.99 1.13
N ILE A 108 -22.64 6.87 2.12
CA ILE A 108 -21.88 6.67 3.35
C ILE A 108 -22.65 5.65 4.18
N VAL A 109 -22.03 4.50 4.48
CA VAL A 109 -22.74 3.35 5.08
C VAL A 109 -22.39 3.11 6.55
N ASN A 110 -21.47 3.88 7.12
CA ASN A 110 -21.14 3.85 8.54
C ASN A 110 -21.70 5.08 9.26
N LYS A 111 -21.81 4.97 10.59
CA LYS A 111 -22.33 6.04 11.45
C LYS A 111 -21.40 7.26 11.43
N ASP A 112 -21.98 8.44 11.35
CA ASP A 112 -21.29 9.75 11.39
C ASP A 112 -20.17 9.91 10.33
N GLY A 113 -20.08 9.01 9.35
CA GLY A 113 -19.03 9.00 8.34
C GLY A 113 -18.94 10.30 7.55
N GLY A 114 -17.70 10.79 7.36
CA GLY A 114 -17.44 12.02 6.64
C GLY A 114 -17.74 13.31 7.41
N THR A 115 -18.17 13.22 8.67
CA THR A 115 -18.35 14.41 9.53
C THR A 115 -17.02 15.11 9.75
N ILE A 116 -16.99 16.43 9.58
CA ILE A 116 -15.80 17.27 9.70
C ILE A 116 -15.95 18.22 10.88
N LYS A 117 -14.87 18.32 11.68
CA LYS A 117 -14.69 19.34 12.72
C LYS A 117 -13.29 19.94 12.59
N ASN A 118 -13.17 21.13 11.99
CA ASN A 118 -11.89 21.73 11.62
C ASN A 118 -11.09 20.81 10.68
N THR A 119 -9.90 20.38 11.08
CA THR A 119 -9.07 19.43 10.33
C THR A 119 -9.33 17.97 10.70
N PHE A 120 -10.29 17.74 11.59
CA PHE A 120 -10.70 16.40 12.00
C PHE A 120 -11.80 15.86 11.07
N MET A 121 -11.66 14.62 10.61
CA MET A 121 -12.65 13.96 9.76
C MET A 121 -12.93 12.55 10.25
N PHE A 122 -14.22 12.25 10.49
CA PHE A 122 -14.65 10.88 10.78
C PHE A 122 -14.48 9.99 9.55
N PRO A 123 -13.97 8.74 9.69
CA PRO A 123 -13.86 7.83 8.58
C PRO A 123 -15.17 7.68 7.80
N ALA A 124 -15.11 7.77 6.50
CA ALA A 124 -16.25 7.59 5.62
C ALA A 124 -16.12 6.27 4.84
N VAL A 125 -17.05 5.34 5.06
CA VAL A 125 -17.16 4.10 4.27
C VAL A 125 -18.16 4.35 3.16
N LEU A 126 -17.67 4.32 1.91
CA LEU A 126 -18.46 4.59 0.70
C LEU A 126 -18.80 3.28 -0.01
N TYR A 127 -20.11 3.04 -0.23
CA TYR A 127 -20.61 1.86 -0.94
C TYR A 127 -21.96 2.13 -1.64
N PRO A 128 -22.23 1.57 -2.83
CA PRO A 128 -21.24 0.96 -3.75
C PRO A 128 -20.45 2.03 -4.51
N VAL A 129 -19.15 1.83 -4.64
CA VAL A 129 -18.31 2.67 -5.49
C VAL A 129 -18.21 2.07 -6.89
N ASN A 130 -18.06 2.89 -7.93
CA ASN A 130 -17.91 2.45 -9.30
C ASN A 130 -16.87 3.32 -10.06
N LYS A 131 -16.54 2.90 -11.30
CA LYS A 131 -15.50 3.52 -12.14
C LYS A 131 -15.75 4.98 -12.56
N ASP A 132 -16.98 5.46 -12.43
CA ASP A 132 -17.32 6.83 -12.84
C ASP A 132 -17.02 7.85 -11.74
N MET A 133 -16.67 7.39 -10.55
CA MET A 133 -16.38 8.20 -9.36
C MET A 133 -14.89 8.54 -9.29
N LYS A 134 -14.56 9.77 -8.89
CA LYS A 134 -13.17 10.20 -8.72
C LYS A 134 -12.42 9.32 -7.72
N ILE A 135 -13.07 8.97 -6.61
CA ILE A 135 -12.50 8.14 -5.55
C ILE A 135 -12.10 6.72 -6.02
N TYR A 136 -12.58 6.25 -7.17
CA TYR A 136 -12.15 4.99 -7.77
C TYR A 136 -10.72 5.08 -8.32
N HIS A 137 -10.33 6.24 -8.87
CA HIS A 137 -9.07 6.46 -9.56
C HIS A 137 -8.03 7.21 -8.71
N GLU A 138 -8.46 8.25 -8.00
CA GLU A 138 -7.59 9.16 -7.27
C GLU A 138 -7.18 8.60 -5.91
N GLU A 139 -5.94 8.86 -5.50
CA GLU A 139 -5.48 8.57 -4.14
C GLU A 139 -6.08 9.58 -3.16
N GLN A 140 -6.95 9.13 -2.25
CA GLN A 140 -7.58 9.99 -1.25
C GLN A 140 -6.63 10.45 -0.15
N PHE A 141 -5.63 9.66 0.22
CA PHE A 141 -4.66 9.91 1.30
C PHE A 141 -5.33 10.51 2.54
N GLY A 142 -6.31 9.80 3.06
CA GLY A 142 -7.19 10.23 4.15
C GLY A 142 -8.19 9.15 4.53
N PRO A 143 -9.02 9.38 5.56
CA PRO A 143 -9.90 8.38 6.15
C PRO A 143 -11.19 8.16 5.34
N ILE A 144 -11.07 7.82 4.08
CA ILE A 144 -12.18 7.38 3.23
C ILE A 144 -11.90 5.97 2.73
N VAL A 145 -12.87 5.08 2.86
CA VAL A 145 -12.77 3.69 2.45
C VAL A 145 -13.80 3.40 1.36
N PRO A 146 -13.40 3.43 0.08
CA PRO A 146 -14.28 3.06 -1.03
C PRO A 146 -14.36 1.53 -1.14
N ILE A 147 -15.59 1.02 -1.20
CA ILE A 147 -15.89 -0.41 -1.30
C ILE A 147 -16.69 -0.68 -2.57
N LEU A 148 -16.28 -1.72 -3.29
CA LEU A 148 -16.93 -2.22 -4.49
C LEU A 148 -17.30 -3.70 -4.32
N THR A 149 -18.37 -4.09 -5.02
CA THR A 149 -18.70 -5.51 -5.17
C THR A 149 -18.16 -6.02 -6.50
N TYR A 150 -17.67 -7.24 -6.51
CA TYR A 150 -17.31 -7.96 -7.73
C TYR A 150 -17.94 -9.37 -7.74
N LYS A 151 -18.15 -9.93 -8.93
CA LYS A 151 -18.64 -11.28 -9.16
C LYS A 151 -17.56 -12.19 -9.69
N ASP A 152 -16.75 -11.66 -10.59
CA ASP A 152 -15.68 -12.38 -11.26
C ASP A 152 -14.33 -11.77 -10.87
N ILE A 153 -13.37 -12.62 -10.52
CA ILE A 153 -12.02 -12.18 -10.13
C ILE A 153 -11.33 -11.34 -11.21
N ARG A 154 -11.76 -11.46 -12.46
CA ARG A 154 -11.26 -10.64 -13.57
C ARG A 154 -11.57 -9.15 -13.38
N GLU A 155 -12.62 -8.78 -12.66
CA GLU A 155 -12.99 -7.38 -12.42
C GLU A 155 -11.93 -6.64 -11.59
N PRO A 156 -11.55 -7.08 -10.36
CA PRO A 156 -10.46 -6.45 -9.63
C PRO A 156 -9.09 -6.60 -10.32
N MET A 157 -8.86 -7.69 -11.07
CA MET A 157 -7.64 -7.84 -11.86
C MET A 157 -7.56 -6.82 -12.98
N GLN A 158 -8.68 -6.53 -13.67
CA GLN A 158 -8.77 -5.51 -14.70
C GLN A 158 -8.49 -4.11 -14.12
N TYR A 159 -9.08 -3.79 -12.94
CA TYR A 159 -8.77 -2.55 -12.23
C TYR A 159 -7.27 -2.40 -12.00
N LEU A 160 -6.60 -3.45 -11.50
CA LEU A 160 -5.16 -3.42 -11.22
C LEU A 160 -4.32 -3.31 -12.51
N MET A 161 -4.79 -3.83 -13.64
CA MET A 161 -4.14 -3.65 -14.94
C MET A 161 -4.25 -2.21 -15.44
N GLU A 162 -5.43 -1.60 -15.33
CA GLU A 162 -5.75 -0.27 -15.84
C GLU A 162 -5.26 0.86 -14.92
N SER A 163 -5.12 0.60 -13.64
CA SER A 163 -4.64 1.58 -12.67
C SER A 163 -3.24 2.08 -13.01
N ASN A 164 -3.01 3.38 -12.86
CA ASN A 164 -1.68 4.00 -12.98
C ASN A 164 -0.74 3.59 -11.82
N TYR A 165 -1.27 3.01 -10.76
CA TYR A 165 -0.53 2.69 -9.55
C TYR A 165 -0.22 1.20 -9.46
N GLY A 166 0.91 0.86 -8.88
CA GLY A 166 1.38 -0.52 -8.74
C GLY A 166 2.27 -0.74 -7.52
N GLN A 167 1.86 -0.23 -6.34
CA GLN A 167 2.67 -0.43 -5.15
C GLN A 167 2.40 -1.79 -4.51
N GLN A 168 1.19 -2.02 -3.98
CA GLN A 168 0.85 -3.26 -3.29
C GLN A 168 -0.61 -3.66 -3.54
N VAL A 169 -0.88 -4.94 -3.28
CA VAL A 169 -2.23 -5.50 -3.23
C VAL A 169 -2.33 -6.49 -2.07
N SER A 170 -3.50 -6.59 -1.45
CA SER A 170 -3.82 -7.61 -0.46
C SER A 170 -4.90 -8.54 -0.99
N ILE A 171 -4.72 -9.85 -0.83
CA ILE A 171 -5.67 -10.90 -1.18
C ILE A 171 -6.11 -11.58 0.10
N PHE A 172 -7.40 -11.67 0.33
CA PHE A 172 -8.00 -12.39 1.44
C PHE A 172 -8.79 -13.58 0.89
N GLY A 173 -8.38 -14.78 1.24
CA GLY A 173 -8.98 -16.04 0.77
C GLY A 173 -8.21 -17.25 1.26
N ASN A 174 -8.77 -18.42 1.00
CA ASN A 174 -8.19 -19.72 1.40
C ASN A 174 -7.95 -20.66 0.20
N ASN A 175 -8.47 -20.34 -0.99
CA ASN A 175 -8.25 -21.16 -2.18
C ASN A 175 -6.84 -20.91 -2.76
N SER A 176 -5.91 -21.82 -2.43
CA SER A 176 -4.51 -21.72 -2.85
C SER A 176 -4.31 -21.72 -4.36
N ASP A 177 -5.14 -22.43 -5.12
CA ASP A 177 -5.00 -22.52 -6.58
C ASP A 177 -5.41 -21.21 -7.27
N GLU A 178 -6.46 -20.57 -6.78
CA GLU A 178 -6.88 -19.25 -7.28
C GLU A 178 -5.90 -18.17 -6.87
N ILE A 179 -5.44 -18.16 -5.61
CA ILE A 179 -4.43 -17.21 -5.12
C ILE A 179 -3.14 -17.35 -5.92
N ALA A 180 -2.67 -18.56 -6.20
CA ALA A 180 -1.46 -18.78 -7.00
C ALA A 180 -1.58 -18.18 -8.41
N LYS A 181 -2.70 -18.40 -9.10
CA LYS A 181 -2.96 -17.79 -10.42
C LYS A 181 -2.98 -16.26 -10.39
N MET A 182 -3.55 -15.69 -9.31
CA MET A 182 -3.51 -14.23 -9.13
C MET A 182 -2.09 -13.73 -8.90
N ILE A 183 -1.28 -14.41 -8.09
CA ILE A 183 0.11 -14.03 -7.83
C ILE A 183 0.90 -13.94 -9.14
N ASP A 184 0.80 -14.94 -10.02
CA ASP A 184 1.54 -14.99 -11.30
C ASP A 184 1.25 -13.77 -12.19
N SER A 185 0.03 -13.24 -12.12
CA SER A 185 -0.35 -12.02 -12.84
C SER A 185 0.06 -10.76 -12.09
N LEU A 186 -0.15 -10.73 -10.77
CA LEU A 186 0.02 -9.55 -9.93
C LEU A 186 1.47 -9.13 -9.73
N VAL A 187 2.42 -10.07 -9.70
CA VAL A 187 3.86 -9.75 -9.57
C VAL A 187 4.41 -8.91 -10.72
N ASN A 188 3.68 -8.84 -11.83
CA ASN A 188 3.99 -7.95 -12.95
C ASN A 188 3.30 -6.57 -12.85
N LEU A 189 2.30 -6.42 -12.00
CA LEU A 189 1.49 -5.21 -11.85
C LEU A 189 1.83 -4.41 -10.60
N VAL A 190 2.19 -5.10 -9.52
CA VAL A 190 2.53 -4.50 -8.21
C VAL A 190 3.89 -4.99 -7.73
N SER A 191 4.47 -4.28 -6.77
CA SER A 191 5.76 -4.68 -6.19
C SER A 191 5.63 -5.65 -5.03
N ARG A 192 4.45 -5.75 -4.41
CA ARG A 192 4.21 -6.66 -3.29
C ARG A 192 2.77 -7.17 -3.29
N VAL A 193 2.62 -8.47 -3.14
CA VAL A 193 1.34 -9.15 -2.90
C VAL A 193 1.33 -9.62 -1.45
N ASN A 194 0.30 -9.25 -0.69
CA ASN A 194 0.09 -9.68 0.70
C ASN A 194 -1.07 -10.68 0.73
N ILE A 195 -0.92 -11.77 1.46
CA ILE A 195 -1.96 -12.82 1.59
C ILE A 195 -2.48 -12.79 3.01
N ASN A 196 -3.80 -12.63 3.15
CA ASN A 196 -4.50 -12.53 4.43
C ASN A 196 -3.88 -11.51 5.40
N ALA A 197 -3.32 -10.44 4.85
CA ALA A 197 -2.66 -9.36 5.58
C ALA A 197 -2.84 -8.02 4.85
N GLN A 198 -2.85 -6.92 5.59
CA GLN A 198 -2.86 -5.57 5.04
C GLN A 198 -1.56 -5.26 4.28
N CYS A 199 -1.61 -4.24 3.44
CA CYS A 199 -0.40 -3.69 2.82
C CYS A 199 0.46 -2.98 3.88
N GLN A 200 1.78 -3.22 3.85
CA GLN A 200 2.71 -2.65 4.82
C GLN A 200 4.14 -2.54 4.27
N ARG A 201 4.98 -1.75 4.93
CA ARG A 201 6.36 -1.54 4.53
C ARG A 201 7.32 -2.61 5.06
N GLY A 202 7.23 -2.93 6.32
CA GLY A 202 8.18 -3.83 7.00
C GLY A 202 8.18 -5.27 6.46
N PRO A 203 9.23 -6.03 6.78
CA PRO A 203 10.49 -5.63 7.40
C PRO A 203 11.36 -4.74 6.52
N ASP A 204 12.18 -3.85 7.11
CA ASP A 204 13.01 -2.88 6.38
C ASP A 204 14.14 -3.50 5.56
N ILE A 205 14.47 -4.77 5.81
CA ILE A 205 15.45 -5.55 5.02
C ILE A 205 14.90 -5.97 3.65
N PHE A 206 13.57 -5.96 3.47
CA PHE A 206 12.94 -6.30 2.20
C PHE A 206 12.85 -5.09 1.27
N PRO A 207 12.88 -5.31 -0.05
CA PRO A 207 12.69 -4.23 -1.01
C PRO A 207 11.36 -3.51 -0.80
N PHE A 208 11.43 -2.19 -0.73
CA PHE A 208 10.24 -1.33 -0.75
C PHE A 208 10.28 -0.50 -2.02
N THR A 209 9.41 -0.81 -2.95
CA THR A 209 9.36 -0.19 -4.27
C THR A 209 7.92 -0.12 -4.77
N GLY A 210 7.72 0.36 -5.96
CA GLY A 210 6.46 0.37 -6.71
C GLY A 210 6.71 0.08 -8.18
N ARG A 211 5.64 -0.22 -8.87
CA ARG A 211 5.60 -0.28 -10.34
C ARG A 211 4.77 0.87 -10.86
N LYS A 212 4.79 1.07 -12.15
CA LYS A 212 4.05 2.15 -12.84
C LYS A 212 4.41 3.52 -12.23
N ASP A 213 3.41 4.36 -11.93
CA ASP A 213 3.63 5.70 -11.36
C ASP A 213 3.87 5.70 -9.84
N SER A 214 3.84 4.52 -9.18
CA SER A 214 4.00 4.46 -7.72
C SER A 214 5.43 4.60 -7.23
N ALA A 215 6.46 4.26 -8.00
CA ALA A 215 7.85 4.49 -7.66
C ALA A 215 8.78 4.42 -8.88
N GLN A 216 9.87 5.17 -8.83
CA GLN A 216 10.93 5.16 -9.83
C GLN A 216 12.15 4.34 -9.41
N SER A 217 12.28 4.00 -8.12
CA SER A 217 13.41 3.24 -7.59
C SER A 217 13.02 2.45 -6.35
N THR A 218 13.95 1.69 -5.81
CA THR A 218 13.77 0.90 -4.59
C THR A 218 14.26 1.69 -3.36
N LEU A 219 13.44 1.72 -2.31
CA LEU A 219 13.66 2.49 -1.09
C LEU A 219 14.06 1.64 0.13
N SER A 220 14.45 0.38 -0.06
CA SER A 220 15.01 -0.42 1.05
C SER A 220 16.35 0.16 1.50
N VAL A 221 16.71 -0.04 2.77
CA VAL A 221 17.96 0.53 3.33
C VAL A 221 19.17 0.11 2.50
N GLY A 222 19.32 -1.17 2.19
CA GLY A 222 20.44 -1.67 1.38
C GLY A 222 20.47 -1.11 -0.03
N ASP A 223 19.32 -1.03 -0.70
CA ASP A 223 19.25 -0.51 -2.07
C ASP A 223 19.44 1.01 -2.12
N ALA A 224 18.92 1.73 -1.11
CA ALA A 224 19.15 3.17 -0.99
C ALA A 224 20.65 3.48 -0.80
N LEU A 225 21.33 2.76 0.10
CA LEU A 225 22.78 2.90 0.27
C LEU A 225 23.53 2.65 -1.03
N ARG A 226 23.16 1.59 -1.78
CA ARG A 226 23.75 1.30 -3.09
C ARG A 226 23.49 2.39 -4.12
N ALA A 227 22.28 2.96 -4.15
CA ALA A 227 21.92 4.03 -5.08
C ALA A 227 22.71 5.33 -4.82
N PHE A 228 23.06 5.61 -3.56
CA PHE A 228 23.87 6.78 -3.18
C PHE A 228 25.37 6.47 -3.08
N SER A 229 25.82 5.30 -3.50
CA SER A 229 27.22 4.88 -3.48
C SER A 229 27.76 4.72 -4.89
N ILE A 230 29.01 5.14 -5.10
CA ILE A 230 29.76 4.85 -6.32
C ILE A 230 30.43 3.51 -6.13
N ARG A 231 30.08 2.55 -7.00
CA ARG A 231 30.70 1.22 -6.97
C ARG A 231 32.06 1.27 -7.63
N SER A 232 33.08 0.79 -6.91
CA SER A 232 34.40 0.55 -7.44
C SER A 232 34.70 -0.94 -7.42
N MET A 233 35.54 -1.39 -8.31
CA MET A 233 35.90 -2.78 -8.46
C MET A 233 37.42 -2.93 -8.58
N VAL A 234 37.98 -3.92 -7.88
CA VAL A 234 39.34 -4.40 -8.10
C VAL A 234 39.25 -5.71 -8.84
N ALA A 235 39.87 -5.77 -10.01
CA ALA A 235 39.90 -6.96 -10.86
C ALA A 235 41.33 -7.52 -10.95
N ILE A 236 41.42 -8.83 -10.91
CA ILE A 236 42.69 -9.55 -11.12
C ILE A 236 42.51 -10.61 -12.23
N LYS A 237 43.58 -10.94 -12.91
CA LYS A 237 43.60 -12.09 -13.81
C LYS A 237 43.79 -13.36 -12.99
N ASP A 238 43.07 -14.43 -13.34
CA ASP A 238 43.14 -15.70 -12.62
C ASP A 238 44.47 -16.45 -12.96
N ASN A 239 45.43 -16.28 -12.07
CA ASN A 239 46.70 -17.03 -12.06
C ASN A 239 47.19 -17.14 -10.62
N SER A 240 48.22 -18.00 -10.40
CA SER A 240 48.74 -18.28 -9.06
C SER A 240 49.36 -17.06 -8.39
N GLU A 241 50.09 -16.24 -9.10
CA GLU A 241 50.77 -15.05 -8.59
C GLU A 241 49.75 -14.01 -8.08
N ASN A 242 48.73 -13.72 -8.89
CA ASN A 242 47.69 -12.78 -8.52
C ASN A 242 46.83 -13.29 -7.34
N LYS A 243 46.59 -14.60 -7.25
CA LYS A 243 45.92 -15.21 -6.11
C LYS A 243 46.70 -15.02 -4.81
N GLU A 244 48.02 -15.17 -4.87
CA GLU A 244 48.88 -14.93 -3.69
C GLU A 244 48.84 -13.47 -3.26
N ILE A 245 48.89 -12.53 -4.20
CA ILE A 245 48.79 -11.08 -3.94
C ILE A 245 47.48 -10.74 -3.26
N ILE A 246 46.35 -11.13 -3.85
CA ILE A 246 45.03 -10.77 -3.28
C ILE A 246 44.81 -11.45 -1.94
N THR A 247 45.24 -12.69 -1.78
CA THR A 247 45.15 -13.42 -0.50
C THR A 247 45.96 -12.73 0.59
N SER A 248 47.18 -12.26 0.27
CA SER A 248 48.00 -11.50 1.22
C SER A 248 47.35 -10.16 1.61
N ILE A 249 46.78 -9.44 0.64
CA ILE A 249 46.11 -8.18 0.92
C ILE A 249 44.90 -8.39 1.85
N LEU A 250 44.06 -9.41 1.61
CA LEU A 250 42.89 -9.71 2.40
C LEU A 250 43.24 -10.24 3.79
N ARG A 251 44.15 -11.22 3.87
CA ARG A 251 44.56 -11.86 5.13
C ARG A 251 45.22 -10.88 6.09
N ASP A 252 46.05 -10.00 5.57
CA ASP A 252 46.87 -9.08 6.36
C ASP A 252 46.21 -7.68 6.47
N HIS A 253 44.91 -7.55 6.08
CA HIS A 253 44.14 -6.30 6.11
C HIS A 253 44.88 -5.08 5.53
N LYS A 254 45.61 -5.28 4.43
CA LYS A 254 46.46 -4.24 3.80
C LYS A 254 45.67 -3.19 3.04
N SER A 255 44.37 -3.42 2.76
CA SER A 255 43.50 -2.49 2.06
C SER A 255 42.18 -2.32 2.80
N ASN A 256 41.84 -1.07 3.13
CA ASN A 256 40.53 -0.75 3.70
C ASN A 256 39.39 -0.97 2.73
N PHE A 257 39.66 -0.91 1.42
CA PHE A 257 38.64 -1.13 0.38
C PHE A 257 38.32 -2.61 0.18
N LEU A 258 39.30 -3.49 0.33
CA LEU A 258 39.16 -4.94 0.16
C LEU A 258 38.94 -5.69 1.50
N SER A 259 38.50 -4.97 2.52
CA SER A 259 38.13 -5.59 3.80
C SER A 259 36.86 -6.45 3.63
N THR A 260 36.88 -7.67 4.17
CA THR A 260 35.68 -8.55 4.18
C THR A 260 34.66 -8.14 5.22
N ASP A 261 34.94 -7.15 6.05
CA ASP A 261 34.07 -6.69 7.14
C ASP A 261 32.90 -5.81 6.64
N PHE A 262 32.89 -5.45 5.37
CA PHE A 262 31.86 -4.64 4.72
C PHE A 262 31.21 -5.35 3.53
N ILE A 263 30.80 -6.60 3.69
CA ILE A 263 29.90 -7.25 2.73
C ILE A 263 28.47 -6.81 3.10
N LEU A 264 27.99 -5.76 2.42
CA LEU A 264 26.59 -5.33 2.45
C LEU A 264 25.78 -6.11 1.43
#